data_d3f0a20d7341bff8b34b55d1ab27e372
#
_entry.id   d3f0a20d7341bff8b34b55d1ab27e372
#
_cell.length_a   1.000
_cell.length_b   1.000
_cell.length_c   1.000
_cell.angle_alpha   90.00
_cell.angle_beta   90.00
_cell.angle_gamma   90.00
#
_symmetry.space_group_name_H-M   'P 1'
#
loop_
_entity.id
_entity.type
_entity.pdbx_description
1 polymer ?
#
loop_
_entity_poly.entity_id
_entity_poly.type
_entity_poly.pdbx_seq_one_letter_code
_entity_poly.pdbx_strand_id
1 'polypeptide(L)'
;KKQRIELVSLDDRSEMETVVRSYEKLMTSDKVDLILPPWGTGANFAVMPLAQKHGYPMLSPTATGRKLLDMKNPYFFALLQQPDVMMNALAEFMKARGAKTAAVIHVDELFGLEQMGALELALKEKGIQIVEKKSYPIGVKDLQPVLNDIKAKNPDAFIALSYPPDTFLITGQARAIGFNPKLFYAAVGSAFPVYRDKFGPTVEGVMGLGTWNPKMSPAAKAYFDAHVARWKKEPDRWASAHAWAGLQILEQAVAKAGLDRKALRNTIAGSEFTTVIGKIRFKNGENISTPGVVSQWQSGEFEVVWPPQNATAPAYYPKPNWK
;
A
#
# COMPACT_ATOMS: atom_id res chain seq x y z
N LYS A 1 -30.20 -13.09 9.21
CA LYS A 1 -30.95 -11.81 9.32
C LYS A 1 -30.02 -10.68 8.82
N LYS A 2 -30.54 -9.79 7.95
CA LYS A 2 -29.85 -8.56 7.59
C LYS A 2 -29.80 -7.65 8.83
N GLN A 3 -28.61 -7.26 9.28
CA GLN A 3 -28.43 -6.28 10.35
C GLN A 3 -28.07 -4.94 9.74
N ARG A 4 -28.59 -3.86 10.32
CA ARG A 4 -28.21 -2.50 9.95
C ARG A 4 -26.84 -2.20 10.55
N ILE A 5 -25.93 -1.67 9.74
CA ILE A 5 -24.63 -1.18 10.19
C ILE A 5 -24.73 0.34 10.34
N GLU A 6 -24.29 0.85 11.47
CA GLU A 6 -24.10 2.27 11.72
C GLU A 6 -22.60 2.59 11.73
N LEU A 7 -22.18 3.59 10.97
CA LEU A 7 -20.79 4.00 10.89
C LEU A 7 -20.56 5.21 11.81
N VAL A 8 -19.67 5.05 12.79
CA VAL A 8 -19.14 6.15 13.61
C VAL A 8 -17.79 6.55 13.03
N SER A 9 -17.67 7.79 12.56
CA SER A 9 -16.48 8.29 11.90
C SER A 9 -15.94 9.53 12.64
N LEU A 10 -14.63 9.54 12.89
CA LEU A 10 -13.90 10.64 13.49
C LEU A 10 -12.76 11.07 12.58
N ASP A 11 -12.52 12.38 12.47
CA ASP A 11 -11.39 12.92 11.74
C ASP A 11 -10.17 13.01 12.67
N ASP A 12 -9.10 12.34 12.31
CA ASP A 12 -7.84 12.36 13.08
C ASP A 12 -6.89 13.49 12.66
N ARG A 13 -7.22 14.25 11.61
CA ARG A 13 -6.41 15.34 11.03
C ARG A 13 -4.98 14.92 10.67
N SER A 14 -4.74 13.62 10.50
CA SER A 14 -3.40 13.05 10.35
C SER A 14 -2.43 13.36 11.50
N GLU A 15 -2.97 13.59 12.70
CA GLU A 15 -2.23 13.86 13.92
C GLU A 15 -2.22 12.63 14.82
N MET A 16 -1.04 12.12 15.15
CA MET A 16 -0.89 10.83 15.85
C MET A 16 -1.59 10.80 17.21
N GLU A 17 -1.52 11.89 17.99
CA GLU A 17 -2.22 11.98 19.27
C GLU A 17 -3.74 11.96 19.08
N THR A 18 -4.24 12.58 18.03
CA THR A 18 -5.67 12.59 17.69
C THR A 18 -6.14 11.21 17.23
N VAL A 19 -5.32 10.48 16.46
CA VAL A 19 -5.58 9.07 16.11
C VAL A 19 -5.80 8.24 17.39
N VAL A 20 -4.83 8.26 18.32
CA VAL A 20 -4.89 7.46 19.55
C VAL A 20 -6.11 7.80 20.39
N ARG A 21 -6.38 9.10 20.64
CA ARG A 21 -7.56 9.56 21.40
C ARG A 21 -8.88 9.13 20.75
N SER A 22 -8.95 9.22 19.42
CA SER A 22 -10.17 8.85 18.68
C SER A 22 -10.46 7.36 18.82
N TYR A 23 -9.45 6.51 18.71
CA TYR A 23 -9.65 5.05 18.90
C TYR A 23 -9.96 4.69 20.35
N GLU A 24 -9.33 5.34 21.32
CA GLU A 24 -9.69 5.13 22.72
C GLU A 24 -11.14 5.53 22.99
N LYS A 25 -11.59 6.66 22.45
CA LYS A 25 -13.00 7.09 22.53
C LYS A 25 -13.95 6.07 21.89
N LEU A 26 -13.68 5.63 20.66
CA LEU A 26 -14.50 4.63 19.96
C LEU A 26 -14.63 3.34 20.77
N MET A 27 -13.54 2.88 21.41
CA MET A 27 -13.51 1.61 22.15
C MET A 27 -14.11 1.70 23.56
N THR A 28 -13.98 2.84 24.23
CA THR A 28 -14.33 2.98 25.67
C THR A 28 -15.61 3.76 25.91
N SER A 29 -15.79 4.89 25.22
CA SER A 29 -16.95 5.78 25.38
C SER A 29 -18.07 5.41 24.43
N ASP A 30 -17.77 5.33 23.14
CA ASP A 30 -18.77 5.02 22.10
C ASP A 30 -19.08 3.51 22.07
N LYS A 31 -18.16 2.69 22.58
CA LYS A 31 -18.30 1.22 22.72
C LYS A 31 -18.78 0.55 21.43
N VAL A 32 -18.16 0.93 20.31
CA VAL A 32 -18.46 0.35 19.00
C VAL A 32 -18.25 -1.17 19.01
N ASP A 33 -19.04 -1.89 18.23
CA ASP A 33 -18.92 -3.36 18.16
C ASP A 33 -17.65 -3.79 17.42
N LEU A 34 -17.29 -3.09 16.35
CA LEU A 34 -16.16 -3.35 15.47
C LEU A 34 -15.37 -2.06 15.20
N ILE A 35 -14.10 -2.19 14.88
CA ILE A 35 -13.28 -1.07 14.44
C ILE A 35 -12.73 -1.33 13.03
N LEU A 36 -12.60 -0.27 12.26
CA LEU A 36 -11.79 -0.24 11.04
C LEU A 36 -10.47 0.44 11.39
N PRO A 37 -9.31 -0.14 11.04
CA PRO A 37 -8.02 0.44 11.36
C PRO A 37 -7.78 1.81 10.70
N PRO A 38 -6.91 2.66 11.29
CA PRO A 38 -6.53 3.92 10.68
C PRO A 38 -5.72 3.70 9.41
N TRP A 39 -5.61 4.73 8.57
CA TRP A 39 -4.75 4.70 7.40
C TRP A 39 -3.28 4.91 7.79
N GLY A 40 -2.37 4.12 7.19
CA GLY A 40 -0.93 4.28 7.33
C GLY A 40 -0.28 3.42 8.42
N THR A 41 1.01 3.13 8.23
CA THR A 41 1.77 2.19 9.06
C THR A 41 1.96 2.70 10.49
N GLY A 42 2.37 3.96 10.65
CA GLY A 42 2.59 4.57 11.97
C GLY A 42 1.32 4.65 12.81
N ALA A 43 0.19 5.04 12.19
CA ALA A 43 -1.10 5.12 12.88
C ALA A 43 -1.60 3.75 13.36
N ASN A 44 -1.46 2.71 12.53
CA ASN A 44 -1.76 1.33 12.95
C ASN A 44 -0.88 0.89 14.11
N PHE A 45 0.44 1.17 14.05
CA PHE A 45 1.38 0.84 15.12
C PHE A 45 0.97 1.48 16.44
N ALA A 46 0.52 2.73 16.43
CA ALA A 46 0.09 3.45 17.63
C ALA A 46 -1.23 2.93 18.22
N VAL A 47 -2.16 2.45 17.38
CA VAL A 47 -3.49 1.96 17.83
C VAL A 47 -3.45 0.48 18.26
N MET A 48 -2.53 -0.33 17.75
CA MET A 48 -2.44 -1.76 18.05
C MET A 48 -2.47 -2.11 19.56
N PRO A 49 -1.75 -1.39 20.46
CA PRO A 49 -1.82 -1.68 21.90
C PRO A 49 -3.22 -1.45 22.50
N LEU A 50 -3.94 -0.42 22.01
CA LEU A 50 -5.32 -0.15 22.45
C LEU A 50 -6.27 -1.27 22.00
N ALA A 51 -6.17 -1.68 20.73
CA ALA A 51 -6.97 -2.76 20.18
C ALA A 51 -6.75 -4.06 20.97
N GLN A 52 -5.51 -4.39 21.31
CA GLN A 52 -5.19 -5.55 22.17
C GLN A 52 -5.77 -5.41 23.58
N LYS A 53 -5.58 -4.24 24.20
CA LYS A 53 -6.08 -3.94 25.56
C LYS A 53 -7.59 -4.12 25.67
N HIS A 54 -8.31 -3.66 24.66
CA HIS A 54 -9.78 -3.68 24.63
C HIS A 54 -10.34 -4.87 23.85
N GLY A 55 -9.49 -5.74 23.27
CA GLY A 55 -9.87 -6.98 22.61
C GLY A 55 -10.48 -6.79 21.20
N TYR A 56 -10.21 -5.71 20.51
CA TYR A 56 -10.72 -5.46 19.16
C TYR A 56 -9.83 -6.05 18.07
N PRO A 57 -10.33 -6.95 17.22
CA PRO A 57 -9.60 -7.35 16.02
C PRO A 57 -9.40 -6.18 15.07
N MET A 58 -8.15 -5.97 14.60
CA MET A 58 -7.76 -4.98 13.61
C MET A 58 -7.39 -5.67 12.30
N LEU A 59 -8.23 -5.58 11.28
CA LEU A 59 -7.94 -6.03 9.91
C LEU A 59 -7.37 -4.86 9.12
N SER A 60 -6.05 -4.74 9.04
CA SER A 60 -5.38 -3.57 8.47
C SER A 60 -5.15 -3.69 6.95
N PRO A 61 -5.87 -2.91 6.12
CA PRO A 61 -5.73 -2.92 4.67
C PRO A 61 -4.69 -1.92 4.16
N THR A 62 -4.17 -1.02 5.00
CA THR A 62 -3.37 0.13 4.58
C THR A 62 -2.01 0.24 5.25
N ALA A 63 -1.72 -0.64 6.22
CA ALA A 63 -0.44 -0.67 6.91
C ALA A 63 0.41 -1.86 6.45
N THR A 64 1.70 -1.61 6.30
CA THR A 64 2.69 -2.61 5.89
C THR A 64 4.01 -2.34 6.60
N GLY A 65 4.53 -3.34 7.32
CA GLY A 65 5.77 -3.25 8.10
C GLY A 65 5.96 -4.48 8.96
N ARG A 66 7.13 -5.09 8.89
CA ARG A 66 7.47 -6.27 9.72
C ARG A 66 7.40 -5.95 11.20
N LYS A 67 7.76 -4.72 11.59
CA LYS A 67 7.68 -4.25 12.98
C LYS A 67 6.27 -4.37 13.57
N LEU A 68 5.22 -4.24 12.76
CA LEU A 68 3.83 -4.46 13.21
C LEU A 68 3.60 -5.92 13.62
N LEU A 69 4.13 -6.86 12.84
CA LEU A 69 3.99 -8.31 13.10
C LEU A 69 4.91 -8.77 14.23
N ASP A 70 6.10 -8.17 14.37
CA ASP A 70 7.07 -8.47 15.42
C ASP A 70 6.53 -8.16 16.83
N MET A 71 5.55 -7.25 16.95
CA MET A 71 4.82 -7.02 18.20
C MET A 71 4.01 -8.24 18.66
N LYS A 72 3.78 -9.22 17.80
CA LYS A 72 3.02 -10.44 18.08
C LYS A 72 1.66 -10.18 18.72
N ASN A 73 1.02 -9.06 18.32
CA ASN A 73 -0.31 -8.69 18.78
C ASN A 73 -1.36 -9.65 18.20
N PRO A 74 -2.03 -10.47 19.03
CA PRO A 74 -2.96 -11.48 18.52
C PRO A 74 -4.25 -10.91 17.94
N TYR A 75 -4.50 -9.62 18.09
CA TYR A 75 -5.66 -8.91 17.54
C TYR A 75 -5.33 -8.13 16.27
N PHE A 76 -4.07 -8.12 15.82
CA PHE A 76 -3.67 -7.45 14.59
C PHE A 76 -3.55 -8.42 13.41
N PHE A 77 -4.17 -8.06 12.29
CA PHE A 77 -4.15 -8.82 11.05
C PHE A 77 -3.76 -7.89 9.90
N ALA A 78 -2.55 -8.04 9.40
CA ALA A 78 -2.07 -7.32 8.24
C ALA A 78 -2.69 -7.92 6.97
N LEU A 79 -3.64 -7.23 6.39
CA LEU A 79 -4.31 -7.68 5.16
C LEU A 79 -3.50 -7.29 3.93
N LEU A 80 -2.81 -6.15 3.98
CA LEU A 80 -1.89 -5.72 2.95
C LEU A 80 -0.60 -6.56 2.96
N GLN A 81 -0.01 -6.77 1.79
CA GLN A 81 1.27 -7.47 1.65
C GLN A 81 2.37 -6.76 2.46
N GLN A 82 3.32 -7.53 2.96
CA GLN A 82 4.42 -7.00 3.75
C GLN A 82 5.53 -6.42 2.85
N PRO A 83 6.40 -5.55 3.40
CA PRO A 83 7.42 -4.84 2.62
C PRO A 83 8.35 -5.77 1.85
N ASP A 84 8.76 -6.87 2.44
CA ASP A 84 9.62 -7.87 1.80
C ASP A 84 8.95 -8.52 0.59
N VAL A 85 7.65 -8.81 0.66
CA VAL A 85 6.86 -9.35 -0.46
C VAL A 85 6.78 -8.34 -1.61
N MET A 86 6.49 -7.06 -1.28
CA MET A 86 6.38 -5.99 -2.26
C MET A 86 7.73 -5.65 -2.90
N MET A 87 8.76 -5.46 -2.09
CA MET A 87 10.08 -5.01 -2.55
C MET A 87 10.84 -6.11 -3.27
N ASN A 88 10.64 -7.38 -2.89
CA ASN A 88 11.20 -8.49 -3.65
C ASN A 88 10.60 -8.55 -5.07
N ALA A 89 9.29 -8.36 -5.23
CA ALA A 89 8.67 -8.29 -6.55
C ALA A 89 9.27 -7.17 -7.43
N LEU A 90 9.51 -5.98 -6.85
CA LEU A 90 10.18 -4.89 -7.56
C LEU A 90 11.62 -5.23 -7.94
N ALA A 91 12.39 -5.80 -7.01
CA ALA A 91 13.79 -6.18 -7.26
C ALA A 91 13.90 -7.30 -8.31
N GLU A 92 12.98 -8.26 -8.31
CA GLU A 92 12.88 -9.30 -9.35
C GLU A 92 12.57 -8.71 -10.72
N PHE A 93 11.61 -7.79 -10.80
CA PHE A 93 11.32 -7.05 -12.02
C PHE A 93 12.57 -6.31 -12.54
N MET A 94 13.24 -5.57 -11.68
CA MET A 94 14.46 -4.82 -12.02
C MET A 94 15.56 -5.76 -12.54
N LYS A 95 15.78 -6.90 -11.86
CA LYS A 95 16.74 -7.92 -12.29
C LYS A 95 16.38 -8.50 -13.66
N ALA A 96 15.12 -8.85 -13.88
CA ALA A 96 14.62 -9.38 -15.15
C ALA A 96 14.78 -8.38 -16.32
N ARG A 97 14.79 -7.08 -16.03
CA ARG A 97 15.02 -6.00 -17.00
C ARG A 97 16.48 -5.57 -17.13
N GLY A 98 17.39 -6.22 -16.41
CA GLY A 98 18.83 -5.97 -16.50
C GLY A 98 19.28 -4.69 -15.81
N ALA A 99 18.48 -4.09 -14.92
CA ALA A 99 18.90 -2.95 -14.11
C ALA A 99 20.08 -3.34 -13.21
N LYS A 100 21.07 -2.44 -13.11
CA LYS A 100 22.30 -2.63 -12.32
C LYS A 100 22.39 -1.67 -11.14
N THR A 101 21.78 -0.50 -11.26
CA THR A 101 21.88 0.57 -10.28
C THR A 101 20.51 1.13 -9.92
N ALA A 102 20.36 1.50 -8.65
CA ALA A 102 19.17 2.16 -8.12
C ALA A 102 19.58 3.36 -7.25
N ALA A 103 18.81 4.45 -7.35
CA ALA A 103 18.80 5.50 -6.34
C ALA A 103 17.48 5.50 -5.63
N VAL A 104 17.49 5.63 -4.31
CA VAL A 104 16.30 5.50 -3.47
C VAL A 104 16.15 6.69 -2.56
N ILE A 105 14.94 7.25 -2.51
CA ILE A 105 14.55 8.19 -1.47
C ILE A 105 13.34 7.66 -0.70
N HIS A 106 13.25 7.98 0.57
CA HIS A 106 12.12 7.53 1.37
C HIS A 106 11.69 8.58 2.40
N VAL A 107 10.41 8.61 2.71
CA VAL A 107 9.90 9.40 3.82
C VAL A 107 10.48 8.86 5.14
N ASP A 108 10.92 9.77 6.02
CA ASP A 108 11.45 9.43 7.35
C ASP A 108 10.32 9.18 8.34
N GLU A 109 9.66 8.04 8.13
CA GLU A 109 8.52 7.55 8.91
C GLU A 109 8.51 6.02 8.82
N LEU A 110 7.78 5.34 9.72
CA LEU A 110 7.81 3.88 9.85
C LEU A 110 7.57 3.16 8.51
N PHE A 111 6.62 3.61 7.69
CA PHE A 111 6.39 3.05 6.35
C PHE A 111 7.64 3.13 5.48
N GLY A 112 8.24 4.32 5.36
CA GLY A 112 9.42 4.55 4.53
C GLY A 112 10.62 3.73 4.98
N LEU A 113 10.84 3.64 6.29
CA LEU A 113 11.92 2.87 6.90
C LEU A 113 11.76 1.35 6.66
N GLU A 114 10.55 0.82 6.87
CA GLU A 114 10.25 -0.61 6.64
C GLU A 114 10.38 -1.02 5.18
N GLN A 115 9.86 -0.18 4.27
CA GLN A 115 9.99 -0.40 2.82
C GLN A 115 11.46 -0.31 2.38
N MET A 116 12.21 0.68 2.89
CA MET A 116 13.62 0.86 2.55
C MET A 116 14.47 -0.34 3.02
N GLY A 117 14.28 -0.80 4.25
CA GLY A 117 14.99 -1.97 4.77
C GLY A 117 14.75 -3.23 3.94
N ALA A 118 13.49 -3.48 3.56
CA ALA A 118 13.14 -4.61 2.71
C ALA A 118 13.71 -4.47 1.28
N LEU A 119 13.65 -3.28 0.70
CA LEU A 119 14.20 -3.01 -0.63
C LEU A 119 15.72 -3.19 -0.67
N GLU A 120 16.42 -2.71 0.34
CA GLU A 120 17.89 -2.83 0.44
C GLU A 120 18.33 -4.30 0.42
N LEU A 121 17.65 -5.14 1.19
CA LEU A 121 17.90 -6.60 1.20
C LEU A 121 17.59 -7.23 -0.15
N ALA A 122 16.45 -6.92 -0.74
CA ALA A 122 16.03 -7.47 -2.01
C ALA A 122 16.96 -7.07 -3.16
N LEU A 123 17.37 -5.80 -3.24
CA LEU A 123 18.30 -5.32 -4.27
C LEU A 123 19.69 -5.95 -4.12
N LYS A 124 20.18 -6.07 -2.88
CA LYS A 124 21.46 -6.77 -2.59
C LYS A 124 21.43 -8.22 -3.06
N GLU A 125 20.35 -8.95 -2.76
CA GLU A 125 20.18 -10.34 -3.19
C GLU A 125 20.17 -10.48 -4.72
N LYS A 126 19.56 -9.52 -5.42
CA LYS A 126 19.51 -9.52 -6.89
C LYS A 126 20.76 -8.94 -7.55
N GLY A 127 21.76 -8.49 -6.77
CA GLY A 127 23.01 -7.89 -7.27
C GLY A 127 22.83 -6.51 -7.91
N ILE A 128 21.87 -5.73 -7.42
CA ILE A 128 21.59 -4.36 -7.87
C ILE A 128 22.17 -3.39 -6.85
N GLN A 129 23.07 -2.50 -7.30
CA GLN A 129 23.75 -1.56 -6.44
C GLN A 129 22.87 -0.33 -6.13
N ILE A 130 22.76 0.04 -4.88
CA ILE A 130 22.19 1.34 -4.49
C ILE A 130 23.31 2.38 -4.58
N VAL A 131 23.19 3.31 -5.53
CA VAL A 131 24.16 4.38 -5.78
C VAL A 131 23.86 5.65 -4.99
N GLU A 132 22.64 5.79 -4.49
CA GLU A 132 22.23 6.86 -3.57
C GLU A 132 21.07 6.40 -2.71
N LYS A 133 21.10 6.77 -1.42
CA LYS A 133 20.03 6.55 -0.46
C LYS A 133 19.86 7.80 0.41
N LYS A 134 18.67 8.42 0.38
CA LYS A 134 18.33 9.60 1.17
C LYS A 134 16.97 9.46 1.83
N SER A 135 16.83 9.96 3.05
CA SER A 135 15.53 10.17 3.68
C SER A 135 15.12 11.65 3.59
N TYR A 136 13.84 11.91 3.76
CA TYR A 136 13.27 13.25 3.83
C TYR A 136 12.11 13.28 4.85
N PRO A 137 11.88 14.41 5.55
CA PRO A 137 10.83 14.51 6.56
C PRO A 137 9.43 14.60 5.93
N ILE A 138 8.42 14.18 6.68
CA ILE A 138 7.01 14.41 6.30
C ILE A 138 6.78 15.90 6.08
N GLY A 139 6.02 16.22 5.02
CA GLY A 139 5.67 17.61 4.70
C GLY A 139 6.79 18.42 4.03
N VAL A 140 7.84 17.75 3.55
CA VAL A 140 8.88 18.38 2.72
C VAL A 140 8.27 19.19 1.58
N LYS A 141 8.86 20.34 1.26
CA LYS A 141 8.35 21.24 0.21
C LYS A 141 9.22 21.30 -1.02
N ASP A 142 10.48 20.90 -0.90
CA ASP A 142 11.45 20.90 -2.00
C ASP A 142 12.41 19.71 -1.89
N LEU A 143 12.50 18.96 -2.97
CA LEU A 143 13.42 17.83 -3.15
C LEU A 143 14.29 18.00 -4.41
N GLN A 144 14.21 19.15 -5.12
CA GLN A 144 14.99 19.39 -6.32
C GLN A 144 16.49 19.22 -6.11
N PRO A 145 17.11 19.71 -5.02
CA PRO A 145 18.53 19.49 -4.76
C PRO A 145 18.87 17.99 -4.72
N VAL A 146 18.09 17.20 -3.97
CA VAL A 146 18.29 15.75 -3.87
C VAL A 146 18.08 15.05 -5.22
N LEU A 147 17.08 15.45 -5.98
CA LEU A 147 16.80 14.88 -7.30
C LEU A 147 17.88 15.24 -8.33
N ASN A 148 18.48 16.44 -8.25
CA ASN A 148 19.63 16.82 -9.10
C ASN A 148 20.86 15.98 -8.79
N ASP A 149 21.18 15.76 -7.51
CA ASP A 149 22.30 14.90 -7.10
C ASP A 149 22.11 13.46 -7.60
N ILE A 150 20.91 12.94 -7.49
CA ILE A 150 20.55 11.61 -8.00
C ILE A 150 20.63 11.56 -9.53
N LYS A 151 20.11 12.59 -10.23
CA LYS A 151 20.19 12.68 -11.69
C LYS A 151 21.64 12.65 -12.19
N ALA A 152 22.55 13.32 -11.50
CA ALA A 152 23.97 13.34 -11.85
C ALA A 152 24.62 11.95 -11.75
N LYS A 153 24.10 11.05 -10.90
CA LYS A 153 24.58 9.67 -10.77
C LYS A 153 24.05 8.72 -11.86
N ASN A 154 23.08 9.17 -12.66
CA ASN A 154 22.48 8.44 -13.78
C ASN A 154 22.08 6.98 -13.43
N PRO A 155 21.28 6.73 -12.40
CA PRO A 155 20.87 5.38 -12.04
C PRO A 155 19.94 4.77 -13.09
N ASP A 156 19.97 3.42 -13.23
CA ASP A 156 18.98 2.72 -14.06
C ASP A 156 17.55 2.87 -13.51
N ALA A 157 17.42 2.87 -12.17
CA ALA A 157 16.15 3.00 -11.48
C ALA A 157 16.19 4.13 -10.44
N PHE A 158 15.11 4.89 -10.38
CA PHE A 158 14.79 5.78 -9.27
C PHE A 158 13.57 5.26 -8.53
N ILE A 159 13.68 5.15 -7.21
CA ILE A 159 12.64 4.61 -6.35
C ILE A 159 12.34 5.62 -5.25
N ALA A 160 11.11 6.11 -5.19
CA ALA A 160 10.61 6.97 -4.13
C ALA A 160 9.60 6.20 -3.27
N LEU A 161 9.98 5.87 -2.05
CA LEU A 161 9.11 5.23 -1.06
C LEU A 161 8.36 6.33 -0.31
N SER A 162 7.28 6.79 -0.93
CA SER A 162 6.60 8.06 -0.65
C SER A 162 5.11 7.87 -0.39
N TYR A 163 4.54 8.77 0.40
CA TYR A 163 3.09 8.96 0.55
C TYR A 163 2.52 9.84 -0.58
N PRO A 164 1.18 9.92 -0.75
CA PRO A 164 0.60 10.66 -1.86
C PRO A 164 1.09 12.11 -2.02
N PRO A 165 1.14 12.97 -0.99
CA PRO A 165 1.62 14.35 -1.18
C PRO A 165 3.04 14.42 -1.73
N ASP A 166 3.94 13.60 -1.19
CA ASP A 166 5.36 13.55 -1.58
C ASP A 166 5.52 12.97 -2.98
N THR A 167 4.73 11.93 -3.32
CA THR A 167 4.72 11.34 -4.67
C THR A 167 4.44 12.39 -5.73
N PHE A 168 3.47 13.29 -5.48
CA PHE A 168 3.13 14.36 -6.39
C PHE A 168 4.25 15.40 -6.50
N LEU A 169 4.86 15.77 -5.37
CA LEU A 169 5.99 16.70 -5.32
C LEU A 169 7.18 16.14 -6.12
N ILE A 170 7.60 14.92 -5.81
CA ILE A 170 8.74 14.23 -6.42
C ILE A 170 8.55 14.12 -7.94
N THR A 171 7.38 13.68 -8.38
CA THR A 171 7.09 13.54 -9.82
C THR A 171 7.14 14.88 -10.54
N GLY A 172 6.52 15.92 -9.96
CA GLY A 172 6.53 17.26 -10.53
C GLY A 172 7.94 17.83 -10.65
N GLN A 173 8.75 17.68 -9.61
CA GLN A 173 10.13 18.18 -9.57
C GLN A 173 11.07 17.37 -10.48
N ALA A 174 10.94 16.05 -10.51
CA ALA A 174 11.73 15.21 -11.42
C ALA A 174 11.48 15.58 -12.90
N ARG A 175 10.20 15.82 -13.26
CA ARG A 175 9.85 16.34 -14.59
C ARG A 175 10.52 17.70 -14.88
N ALA A 176 10.37 18.64 -13.95
CA ALA A 176 10.85 20.01 -14.13
C ALA A 176 12.36 20.06 -14.41
N ILE A 177 13.13 19.17 -13.80
CA ILE A 177 14.59 19.06 -14.03
C ILE A 177 14.95 18.08 -15.15
N GLY A 178 13.99 17.45 -15.82
CA GLY A 178 14.23 16.46 -16.88
C GLY A 178 14.91 15.18 -16.37
N PHE A 179 14.63 14.74 -15.13
CA PHE A 179 15.15 13.49 -14.60
C PHE A 179 14.27 12.33 -15.05
N ASN A 180 14.74 11.52 -15.99
CA ASN A 180 14.00 10.42 -16.61
C ASN A 180 14.79 9.11 -16.63
N PRO A 181 14.94 8.40 -15.50
CA PRO A 181 15.61 7.10 -15.44
C PRO A 181 14.83 6.03 -16.20
N LYS A 182 15.46 4.89 -16.54
CA LYS A 182 14.81 3.77 -17.24
C LYS A 182 13.63 3.20 -16.46
N LEU A 183 13.66 3.28 -15.12
CA LEU A 183 12.59 2.95 -14.22
C LEU A 183 12.37 4.10 -13.25
N PHE A 184 11.16 4.64 -13.21
CA PHE A 184 10.72 5.64 -12.24
C PHE A 184 9.59 5.03 -11.42
N TYR A 185 9.89 4.72 -10.15
CA TYR A 185 8.95 4.14 -9.20
C TYR A 185 8.60 5.16 -8.11
N ALA A 186 7.33 5.52 -8.05
CA ALA A 186 6.83 6.45 -7.06
C ALA A 186 5.70 5.77 -6.26
N ALA A 187 5.99 5.36 -5.04
CA ALA A 187 5.23 4.37 -4.28
C ALA A 187 3.69 4.58 -4.25
N VAL A 188 3.16 5.02 -3.10
CA VAL A 188 1.71 4.94 -2.83
C VAL A 188 0.89 5.89 -3.69
N GLY A 189 1.35 7.14 -3.81
CA GLY A 189 0.56 8.19 -4.47
C GLY A 189 0.31 7.96 -5.95
N SER A 190 1.18 7.21 -6.64
CA SER A 190 1.00 6.86 -8.05
C SER A 190 -0.16 5.90 -8.29
N ALA A 191 -0.59 5.15 -7.27
CA ALA A 191 -1.70 4.20 -7.39
C ALA A 191 -3.10 4.85 -7.28
N PHE A 192 -3.16 6.17 -7.14
CA PHE A 192 -4.41 6.92 -7.05
C PHE A 192 -4.77 7.51 -8.43
N PRO A 193 -6.04 7.41 -8.88
CA PRO A 193 -6.48 7.99 -10.15
C PRO A 193 -6.17 9.48 -10.29
N VAL A 194 -6.24 10.23 -9.19
CA VAL A 194 -5.90 11.67 -9.14
C VAL A 194 -4.45 11.95 -9.58
N TYR A 195 -3.55 10.97 -9.50
CA TYR A 195 -2.18 11.11 -10.00
C TYR A 195 -2.16 11.24 -11.53
N ARG A 196 -2.88 10.34 -12.23
CA ARG A 196 -3.10 10.44 -13.68
C ARG A 196 -3.81 11.74 -14.04
N ASP A 197 -4.86 12.09 -13.29
CA ASP A 197 -5.66 13.28 -13.59
C ASP A 197 -4.82 14.57 -13.48
N LYS A 198 -3.85 14.61 -12.54
CA LYS A 198 -2.94 15.76 -12.37
C LYS A 198 -1.86 15.84 -13.44
N PHE A 199 -1.25 14.72 -13.80
CA PHE A 199 -0.06 14.72 -14.67
C PHE A 199 -0.37 14.37 -16.12
N GLY A 200 -1.57 13.87 -16.43
CA GLY A 200 -1.99 13.51 -17.78
C GLY A 200 -1.08 12.46 -18.44
N PRO A 201 -0.81 12.56 -19.74
CA PRO A 201 0.02 11.59 -20.47
C PRO A 201 1.46 11.45 -19.96
N THR A 202 1.91 12.35 -19.11
CA THR A 202 3.28 12.33 -18.54
C THR A 202 3.52 11.14 -17.64
N VAL A 203 2.47 10.55 -17.04
CA VAL A 203 2.63 9.39 -16.16
C VAL A 203 2.95 8.10 -16.90
N GLU A 204 2.96 8.12 -18.24
CA GLU A 204 3.24 6.93 -19.05
C GLU A 204 4.54 6.26 -18.64
N GLY A 205 4.44 4.99 -18.25
CA GLY A 205 5.57 4.19 -17.78
C GLY A 205 5.99 4.42 -16.31
N VAL A 206 5.37 5.35 -15.58
CA VAL A 206 5.61 5.49 -14.14
C VAL A 206 5.08 4.27 -13.42
N MET A 207 5.92 3.70 -12.54
CA MET A 207 5.56 2.55 -11.70
C MET A 207 5.25 2.98 -10.27
N GLY A 208 4.57 2.10 -9.54
CA GLY A 208 4.30 2.32 -8.12
C GLY A 208 3.65 1.14 -7.41
N LEU A 209 3.28 1.36 -6.16
CA LEU A 209 2.63 0.38 -5.30
C LEU A 209 1.14 0.27 -5.62
N GLY A 210 0.81 -0.40 -6.71
CA GLY A 210 -0.52 -0.91 -6.93
C GLY A 210 -0.59 -2.37 -6.45
N THR A 211 -1.61 -2.72 -5.70
CA THR A 211 -1.73 -4.06 -5.11
C THR A 211 -2.82 -4.90 -5.75
N TRP A 212 -3.62 -4.32 -6.61
CA TRP A 212 -4.73 -4.97 -7.31
C TRP A 212 -5.06 -4.26 -8.63
N ASN A 213 -5.79 -4.96 -9.49
CA ASN A 213 -6.30 -4.43 -10.75
C ASN A 213 -7.63 -5.12 -11.09
N PRO A 214 -8.62 -4.42 -11.67
CA PRO A 214 -9.92 -5.02 -12.03
C PRO A 214 -9.81 -6.17 -13.02
N LYS A 215 -8.73 -6.26 -13.78
CA LYS A 215 -8.49 -7.34 -14.76
C LYS A 215 -7.97 -8.65 -14.11
N MET A 216 -7.59 -8.62 -12.81
CA MET A 216 -7.02 -9.79 -12.12
C MET A 216 -8.06 -10.87 -11.83
N SER A 217 -9.34 -10.50 -11.64
CA SER A 217 -10.42 -11.46 -11.40
C SER A 217 -11.80 -10.88 -11.70
N PRO A 218 -12.81 -11.73 -11.93
CA PRO A 218 -14.20 -11.26 -12.05
C PRO A 218 -14.70 -10.51 -10.81
N ALA A 219 -14.28 -10.94 -9.61
CA ALA A 219 -14.65 -10.29 -8.35
C ALA A 219 -14.04 -8.88 -8.23
N ALA A 220 -12.76 -8.72 -8.60
CA ALA A 220 -12.10 -7.42 -8.65
C ALA A 220 -12.77 -6.48 -9.66
N LYS A 221 -13.16 -7.00 -10.83
CA LYS A 221 -13.90 -6.22 -11.83
C LYS A 221 -15.27 -5.80 -11.31
N ALA A 222 -16.03 -6.70 -10.70
CA ALA A 222 -17.35 -6.38 -10.15
C ALA A 222 -17.26 -5.29 -9.05
N TYR A 223 -16.24 -5.35 -8.19
CA TYR A 223 -15.97 -4.30 -7.21
C TYR A 223 -15.69 -2.95 -7.87
N PHE A 224 -14.81 -2.95 -8.87
CA PHE A 224 -14.48 -1.74 -9.62
C PHE A 224 -15.71 -1.11 -10.26
N ASP A 225 -16.49 -1.90 -11.00
CA ASP A 225 -17.70 -1.44 -11.70
C ASP A 225 -18.72 -0.88 -10.70
N ALA A 226 -18.94 -1.56 -9.58
CA ALA A 226 -19.86 -1.12 -8.51
C ALA A 226 -19.40 0.19 -7.86
N HIS A 227 -18.09 0.35 -7.62
CA HIS A 227 -17.52 1.58 -7.08
C HIS A 227 -17.72 2.74 -8.05
N VAL A 228 -17.39 2.56 -9.34
CA VAL A 228 -17.58 3.58 -10.37
C VAL A 228 -19.07 3.93 -10.56
N ALA A 229 -19.94 2.92 -10.56
CA ALA A 229 -21.39 3.15 -10.65
C ALA A 229 -21.91 4.01 -9.50
N ARG A 230 -21.41 3.78 -8.28
CA ARG A 230 -21.84 4.46 -7.04
C ARG A 230 -21.24 5.85 -6.89
N TRP A 231 -19.93 5.99 -7.12
CA TRP A 231 -19.17 7.19 -6.76
C TRP A 231 -18.76 8.05 -7.95
N LYS A 232 -18.98 7.57 -9.18
CA LYS A 232 -18.56 8.23 -10.45
C LYS A 232 -17.06 8.51 -10.53
N LYS A 233 -16.27 7.75 -9.77
CA LYS A 233 -14.81 7.83 -9.68
C LYS A 233 -14.25 6.43 -9.59
N GLU A 234 -13.06 6.22 -10.14
CA GLU A 234 -12.33 4.97 -9.95
C GLU A 234 -11.84 4.82 -8.50
N PRO A 235 -11.84 3.60 -7.93
CA PRO A 235 -11.15 3.32 -6.68
C PRO A 235 -9.62 3.39 -6.89
N ASP A 236 -8.87 3.73 -5.84
CA ASP A 236 -7.41 3.64 -5.89
C ASP A 236 -6.95 2.19 -6.11
N ARG A 237 -5.74 2.03 -6.64
CA ARG A 237 -5.10 0.73 -6.85
C ARG A 237 -4.16 0.34 -5.71
N TRP A 238 -4.10 1.17 -4.64
CA TRP A 238 -3.32 0.87 -3.46
C TRP A 238 -4.07 -0.10 -2.54
N ALA A 239 -5.09 0.37 -1.85
CA ALA A 239 -5.69 -0.39 -0.75
C ALA A 239 -7.21 -0.47 -0.78
N SER A 240 -7.90 0.15 -1.73
CA SER A 240 -9.37 0.18 -1.75
C SER A 240 -10.00 -1.22 -1.81
N ALA A 241 -9.50 -2.11 -2.66
CA ALA A 241 -9.99 -3.48 -2.72
C ALA A 241 -9.62 -4.29 -1.45
N HIS A 242 -8.48 -4.00 -0.82
CA HIS A 242 -8.12 -4.60 0.48
C HIS A 242 -9.02 -4.11 1.61
N ALA A 243 -9.40 -2.83 1.62
CA ALA A 243 -10.37 -2.31 2.59
C ALA A 243 -11.74 -2.98 2.43
N TRP A 244 -12.19 -3.15 1.18
CA TRP A 244 -13.43 -3.90 0.90
C TRP A 244 -13.31 -5.37 1.33
N ALA A 245 -12.19 -6.03 1.04
CA ALA A 245 -11.91 -7.39 1.49
C ALA A 245 -11.93 -7.50 3.03
N GLY A 246 -11.41 -6.50 3.74
CA GLY A 246 -11.48 -6.43 5.20
C GLY A 246 -12.92 -6.43 5.71
N LEU A 247 -13.82 -5.68 5.06
CA LEU A 247 -15.25 -5.70 5.38
C LEU A 247 -15.89 -7.06 5.08
N GLN A 248 -15.54 -7.70 3.97
CA GLN A 248 -16.02 -9.04 3.63
C GLN A 248 -15.55 -10.11 4.62
N ILE A 249 -14.31 -9.98 5.13
CA ILE A 249 -13.78 -10.84 6.19
C ILE A 249 -14.57 -10.64 7.49
N LEU A 250 -14.80 -9.38 7.90
CA LEU A 250 -15.58 -9.06 9.10
C LEU A 250 -17.00 -9.61 8.99
N GLU A 251 -17.67 -9.42 7.86
CA GLU A 251 -19.01 -9.96 7.62
C GLU A 251 -19.05 -11.49 7.80
N GLN A 252 -18.12 -12.20 7.17
CA GLN A 252 -18.06 -13.67 7.25
C GLN A 252 -17.67 -14.13 8.66
N ALA A 253 -16.78 -13.41 9.35
CA ALA A 253 -16.37 -13.74 10.71
C ALA A 253 -17.51 -13.51 11.72
N VAL A 254 -18.23 -12.39 11.61
CA VAL A 254 -19.40 -12.10 12.44
C VAL A 254 -20.53 -13.12 12.20
N ALA A 255 -20.75 -13.54 10.96
CA ALA A 255 -21.74 -14.58 10.65
C ALA A 255 -21.43 -15.93 11.34
N LYS A 256 -20.14 -16.23 11.56
CA LYS A 256 -19.68 -17.46 12.22
C LYS A 256 -19.61 -17.34 13.75
N ALA A 257 -19.11 -16.22 14.26
CA ALA A 257 -18.71 -16.06 15.66
C ALA A 257 -19.61 -15.08 16.46
N GLY A 258 -20.52 -14.36 15.81
CA GLY A 258 -21.21 -13.23 16.44
C GLY A 258 -20.26 -12.06 16.70
N LEU A 259 -20.60 -11.22 17.69
CA LEU A 259 -19.83 -10.02 18.06
C LEU A 259 -18.91 -10.23 19.27
N ASP A 260 -18.77 -11.46 19.78
CA ASP A 260 -17.75 -11.73 20.80
C ASP A 260 -16.36 -11.54 20.23
N ARG A 261 -15.63 -10.59 20.77
CA ARG A 261 -14.34 -10.13 20.22
C ARG A 261 -13.27 -11.22 20.21
N LYS A 262 -13.25 -12.09 21.21
CA LYS A 262 -12.30 -13.22 21.29
C LYS A 262 -12.64 -14.29 20.27
N ALA A 263 -13.93 -14.61 20.11
CA ALA A 263 -14.39 -15.55 19.10
C ALA A 263 -14.15 -15.00 17.69
N LEU A 264 -14.40 -13.70 17.45
CA LEU A 264 -14.08 -13.03 16.19
C LEU A 264 -12.58 -13.13 15.87
N ARG A 265 -11.72 -12.76 16.82
CA ARG A 265 -10.26 -12.86 16.66
C ARG A 265 -9.84 -14.29 16.30
N ASN A 266 -10.36 -15.29 17.00
CA ASN A 266 -10.04 -16.69 16.72
C ASN A 266 -10.52 -17.13 15.34
N THR A 267 -11.73 -16.70 14.96
CA THR A 267 -12.32 -16.99 13.65
C THR A 267 -11.49 -16.36 12.53
N ILE A 268 -11.07 -15.11 12.67
CA ILE A 268 -10.20 -14.43 11.69
C ILE A 268 -8.86 -15.14 11.56
N ALA A 269 -8.24 -15.49 12.68
CA ALA A 269 -6.94 -16.17 12.69
C ALA A 269 -6.96 -17.57 12.09
N GLY A 270 -8.09 -18.32 12.25
CA GLY A 270 -8.14 -19.75 11.91
C GLY A 270 -8.94 -20.10 10.67
N SER A 271 -9.54 -19.13 9.96
CA SER A 271 -10.39 -19.40 8.79
C SER A 271 -9.77 -18.96 7.48
N GLU A 272 -10.30 -19.50 6.38
CA GLU A 272 -10.15 -18.97 5.04
C GLU A 272 -11.39 -18.16 4.67
N PHE A 273 -11.19 -17.02 4.02
CA PHE A 273 -12.24 -16.10 3.59
C PHE A 273 -12.21 -15.90 2.08
N THR A 274 -13.39 -15.84 1.46
CA THR A 274 -13.53 -15.48 0.05
C THR A 274 -13.78 -13.98 -0.06
N THR A 275 -12.90 -13.29 -0.79
CA THR A 275 -12.93 -11.82 -0.89
C THR A 275 -12.76 -11.33 -2.32
N VAL A 276 -12.92 -10.04 -2.51
CA VAL A 276 -12.69 -9.36 -3.80
C VAL A 276 -11.24 -9.51 -4.31
N ILE A 277 -10.28 -9.70 -3.41
CA ILE A 277 -8.86 -9.92 -3.75
C ILE A 277 -8.47 -11.41 -3.72
N GLY A 278 -9.44 -12.29 -3.74
CA GLY A 278 -9.25 -13.73 -3.72
C GLY A 278 -9.49 -14.36 -2.34
N LYS A 279 -9.00 -15.57 -2.17
CA LYS A 279 -9.06 -16.28 -0.89
C LYS A 279 -7.98 -15.77 0.04
N ILE A 280 -8.36 -15.44 1.27
CA ILE A 280 -7.45 -14.88 2.28
C ILE A 280 -7.35 -15.81 3.48
N ARG A 281 -6.11 -16.03 3.90
CA ARG A 281 -5.74 -16.73 5.13
C ARG A 281 -4.65 -15.95 5.86
N PHE A 282 -4.71 -15.99 7.18
CA PHE A 282 -3.71 -15.38 8.03
C PHE A 282 -2.81 -16.44 8.69
N LYS A 283 -1.52 -16.14 8.74
CA LYS A 283 -0.54 -16.90 9.55
C LYS A 283 0.20 -15.91 10.43
N ASN A 284 0.09 -16.08 11.75
CA ASN A 284 0.67 -15.14 12.72
C ASN A 284 0.27 -13.67 12.47
N GLY A 285 -0.99 -13.43 12.08
CA GLY A 285 -1.49 -12.10 11.75
C GLY A 285 -1.14 -11.58 10.36
N GLU A 286 -0.34 -12.30 9.58
CA GLU A 286 0.04 -11.92 8.21
C GLU A 286 -0.86 -12.60 7.17
N ASN A 287 -1.34 -11.83 6.20
CA ASN A 287 -1.96 -12.36 4.99
C ASN A 287 -0.89 -13.03 4.12
N ILE A 288 -1.00 -14.34 3.98
CA ILE A 288 -0.05 -15.17 3.20
C ILE A 288 -0.57 -15.53 1.80
N SER A 289 -1.70 -14.96 1.38
CA SER A 289 -2.43 -15.40 0.18
C SER A 289 -2.24 -14.50 -1.02
N THR A 290 -1.88 -13.23 -0.82
CA THR A 290 -1.76 -12.26 -1.91
C THR A 290 -0.30 -12.05 -2.31
N PRO A 291 0.03 -12.12 -3.63
CA PRO A 291 1.39 -11.91 -4.11
C PRO A 291 1.82 -10.44 -4.03
N GLY A 292 3.12 -10.19 -4.02
CA GLY A 292 3.68 -8.89 -4.36
C GLY A 292 3.53 -8.64 -5.86
N VAL A 293 3.13 -7.43 -6.22
CA VAL A 293 2.99 -7.02 -7.62
C VAL A 293 3.65 -5.67 -7.87
N VAL A 294 4.05 -5.42 -9.11
CA VAL A 294 4.50 -4.11 -9.59
C VAL A 294 3.49 -3.60 -10.59
N SER A 295 3.04 -2.37 -10.41
CA SER A 295 2.08 -1.75 -11.31
C SER A 295 2.68 -0.55 -12.04
N GLN A 296 2.15 -0.24 -13.22
CA GLN A 296 2.65 0.78 -14.12
C GLN A 296 1.51 1.49 -14.85
N TRP A 297 1.60 2.80 -15.00
CA TRP A 297 0.70 3.57 -15.84
C TRP A 297 0.96 3.30 -17.33
N GLN A 298 -0.08 2.90 -18.04
CA GLN A 298 -0.06 2.61 -19.47
C GLN A 298 -1.39 3.06 -20.11
N SER A 299 -1.32 3.99 -21.05
CA SER A 299 -2.50 4.48 -21.76
C SER A 299 -3.68 4.88 -20.87
N GLY A 300 -3.38 5.47 -19.71
CA GLY A 300 -4.37 5.92 -18.73
C GLY A 300 -4.86 4.87 -17.74
N GLU A 301 -4.37 3.62 -17.83
CA GLU A 301 -4.67 2.52 -16.92
C GLU A 301 -3.46 2.20 -16.02
N PHE A 302 -3.70 1.84 -14.76
CA PHE A 302 -2.65 1.41 -13.84
C PHE A 302 -2.57 -0.11 -13.85
N GLU A 303 -1.82 -0.65 -14.82
CA GLU A 303 -1.71 -2.08 -15.09
C GLU A 303 -0.74 -2.77 -14.13
N VAL A 304 -1.04 -4.01 -13.76
CA VAL A 304 -0.06 -4.91 -13.11
C VAL A 304 0.88 -5.44 -14.19
N VAL A 305 2.19 -5.25 -14.02
CA VAL A 305 3.21 -5.63 -15.02
C VAL A 305 4.18 -6.70 -14.53
N TRP A 306 4.10 -7.05 -13.24
CA TRP A 306 4.91 -8.10 -12.61
C TRP A 306 4.22 -8.68 -11.37
N PRO A 307 4.39 -9.97 -11.03
CA PRO A 307 5.10 -11.00 -11.81
C PRO A 307 4.28 -11.45 -13.04
N PRO A 308 4.88 -12.15 -14.01
CA PRO A 308 4.22 -12.50 -15.28
C PRO A 308 2.86 -13.19 -15.14
N GLN A 309 2.73 -14.09 -14.15
CA GLN A 309 1.47 -14.83 -13.89
C GLN A 309 0.32 -13.94 -13.39
N ASN A 310 0.61 -12.75 -12.88
CA ASN A 310 -0.38 -11.79 -12.39
C ASN A 310 -0.50 -10.56 -13.32
N ALA A 311 0.35 -10.46 -14.34
CA ALA A 311 0.41 -9.29 -15.20
C ALA A 311 -0.88 -9.13 -16.01
N THR A 312 -1.37 -7.88 -16.07
CA THR A 312 -2.52 -7.48 -16.88
C THR A 312 -2.09 -6.82 -18.19
N ALA A 313 -0.82 -6.41 -18.28
CA ALA A 313 -0.17 -5.90 -19.48
C ALA A 313 1.35 -6.12 -19.44
N PRO A 314 2.04 -6.13 -20.61
CA PRO A 314 3.51 -6.13 -20.64
C PRO A 314 4.07 -4.80 -20.15
N ALA A 315 5.21 -4.83 -19.44
CA ALA A 315 5.83 -3.63 -18.92
C ALA A 315 6.53 -2.79 -20.00
N TYR A 316 6.44 -1.48 -19.90
CA TYR A 316 7.33 -0.55 -20.59
C TYR A 316 8.66 -0.44 -19.83
N TYR A 317 9.73 -0.88 -20.47
CA TYR A 317 11.09 -0.70 -19.96
C TYR A 317 12.07 -0.60 -21.13
N PRO A 318 12.82 0.50 -21.28
CA PRO A 318 12.81 1.69 -20.41
C PRO A 318 11.48 2.45 -20.42
N LYS A 319 11.26 3.22 -19.33
CA LYS A 319 10.13 4.15 -19.25
C LYS A 319 10.19 5.16 -20.42
N PRO A 320 9.07 5.48 -21.08
CA PRO A 320 9.03 6.57 -22.04
C PRO A 320 9.50 7.91 -21.46
N ASN A 321 10.00 8.79 -22.31
CA ASN A 321 10.36 10.14 -21.87
C ASN A 321 9.12 10.90 -21.36
N TRP A 322 9.38 11.83 -20.43
CA TRP A 322 8.35 12.77 -20.02
C TRP A 322 7.79 13.52 -21.24
N LYS A 323 6.47 13.59 -21.34
CA LYS A 323 5.75 14.34 -22.42
C LYS A 323 5.42 15.75 -21.96
#